data_eb5288d0e54bd8c3be97995610934a87
#
_entry.id   eb5288d0e54bd8c3be97995610934a87
#
_cell.length_a   1.000
_cell.length_b   1.000
_cell.length_c   1.000
_cell.angle_alpha   90.00
_cell.angle_beta   90.00
_cell.angle_gamma   90.00
#
_symmetry.space_group_name_H-M   'P 1'
#
loop_
_entity.id
_entity.type
_entity.pdbx_description
1 polymer ?
#
loop_
_entity_poly.entity_id
_entity_poly.type
_entity_poly.pdbx_seq_one_letter_code
_entity_poly.pdbx_strand_id
1 'polypeptide(L)' 'MTELKNDNYISIDEAAEYLGIKTVTLRNWIKRDDSIPAHKIGKLWKFKRSELDAWVQSGKSASVN' A
#
# COMPACT_ATOMS: atom_id res chain seq x y z
N MET A 1 7.00 19.98 -12.34
CA MET A 1 6.83 19.60 -12.29
C MET A 1 6.75 18.67 -12.34
N THR A 2 6.88 18.42 -12.33
CA THR A 2 6.60 17.74 -12.41
C THR A 2 6.69 16.65 -12.20
N GLU A 3 6.96 16.34 -12.23
CA GLU A 3 6.92 15.36 -12.07
C GLU A 3 6.80 14.43 -11.57
N LEU A 4 6.91 14.23 -11.12
CA LEU A 4 6.65 13.48 -10.46
C LEU A 4 5.67 12.66 -10.41
N LYS A 5 5.07 12.56 -10.78
CA LYS A 5 3.89 12.10 -10.93
C LYS A 5 3.67 10.72 -10.67
N ASN A 6 4.53 9.88 -10.87
CA ASN A 6 4.37 8.48 -10.66
C ASN A 6 4.31 8.09 -9.22
N ASP A 7 4.61 9.01 -8.37
CA ASP A 7 4.67 8.75 -6.96
C ASP A 7 3.54 9.40 -6.20
N ASN A 8 2.45 9.64 -6.87
CA ASN A 8 1.27 10.18 -6.22
C ASN A 8 0.71 9.15 -5.25
N TYR A 9 0.08 9.65 -4.21
CA TYR A 9 -0.61 8.77 -3.31
C TYR A 9 -1.83 8.16 -3.97
N ILE A 10 -2.12 6.91 -3.66
CA ILE A 10 -3.29 6.24 -4.19
C ILE A 10 -4.15 5.78 -3.01
N SER A 11 -5.41 5.52 -3.32
CA SER A 11 -6.37 5.11 -2.30
C SER A 11 -6.13 3.67 -1.89
N ILE A 12 -6.77 3.25 -0.80
CA ILE A 12 -6.66 1.87 -0.36
C ILE A 12 -7.25 0.92 -1.41
N ASP A 13 -8.31 1.33 -2.10
CA ASP A 13 -8.88 0.50 -3.15
C ASP A 13 -7.89 0.33 -4.29
N GLU A 14 -7.24 1.40 -4.68
CA GLU A 14 -6.26 1.33 -5.74
C GLU A 14 -5.04 0.52 -5.32
N ALA A 15 -4.65 0.66 -4.07
CA ALA A 15 -3.50 -0.09 -3.57
C ALA A 15 -3.80 -1.59 -3.56
N ALA A 16 -5.01 -1.97 -3.13
CA ALA A 16 -5.39 -3.37 -3.13
C ALA A 16 -5.40 -3.93 -4.55
N GLU A 17 -5.93 -3.16 -5.48
CA GLU A 17 -5.94 -3.58 -6.87
C GLU A 17 -4.52 -3.73 -7.41
N TYR A 18 -3.65 -2.79 -7.06
CA TYR A 18 -2.26 -2.83 -7.49
C TYR A 18 -1.56 -4.08 -6.97
N LEU A 19 -1.88 -4.49 -5.75
CA LEU A 19 -1.28 -5.66 -5.14
C LEU A 19 -2.00 -6.95 -5.52
N GLY A 20 -3.16 -6.85 -6.17
CA GLY A 20 -3.90 -8.04 -6.57
C GLY A 20 -4.63 -8.70 -5.43
N ILE A 21 -5.03 -7.93 -4.44
CA ILE A 21 -5.74 -8.46 -3.28
C ILE A 21 -7.03 -7.68 -3.05
N LYS A 22 -7.85 -8.17 -2.16
CA LYS A 22 -9.10 -7.48 -1.85
C LYS A 22 -8.83 -6.35 -0.86
N THR A 23 -9.67 -5.33 -0.93
CA THR A 23 -9.53 -4.20 -0.03
C THR A 23 -9.62 -4.63 1.44
N VAL A 24 -10.52 -5.54 1.74
CA VAL A 24 -10.68 -5.99 3.12
C VAL A 24 -9.41 -6.71 3.59
N THR A 25 -8.75 -7.41 2.71
CA THR A 25 -7.50 -8.06 3.05
C THR A 25 -6.43 -7.03 3.39
N LEU A 26 -6.36 -5.97 2.58
CA LEU A 26 -5.39 -4.93 2.82
C LEU A 26 -5.67 -4.21 4.15
N ARG A 27 -6.94 -3.95 4.46
CA ARG A 27 -7.28 -3.35 5.73
C ARG A 27 -6.85 -4.21 6.91
N ASN A 28 -7.04 -5.51 6.78
CA ASN A 28 -6.63 -6.42 7.84
C ASN A 28 -5.11 -6.41 8.03
N TRP A 29 -4.39 -6.34 6.93
CA TRP A 29 -2.93 -6.27 7.00
C TRP A 29 -2.47 -5.00 7.72
N ILE A 30 -3.12 -3.89 7.43
CA ILE A 30 -2.78 -2.62 8.06
C ILE A 30 -2.96 -2.73 9.58
N LYS A 31 -4.02 -3.40 10.00
CA LYS A 31 -4.28 -3.54 11.42
C LYS A 31 -3.32 -4.47 12.12
N ARG A 32 -2.87 -5.50 11.42
CA ARG A 32 -2.04 -6.53 12.05
C ARG A 32 -0.57 -6.25 11.95
N ASP A 33 -0.18 -5.53 10.93
CA ASP A 33 1.24 -5.43 10.59
C ASP A 33 1.56 -4.05 10.11
N ASP A 34 2.19 -3.27 10.94
CA ASP A 34 2.52 -1.92 10.55
C ASP A 34 3.72 -1.82 9.67
N SER A 35 4.30 -2.92 9.24
CA SER A 35 5.40 -2.83 8.29
C SER A 35 4.93 -2.41 6.91
N ILE A 36 3.64 -2.56 6.62
CA ILE A 36 3.12 -2.15 5.33
C ILE A 36 3.16 -0.62 5.23
N PRO A 37 3.64 -0.07 4.10
CA PRO A 37 3.81 1.39 3.99
C PRO A 37 2.48 2.11 3.74
N ALA A 38 1.71 2.27 4.78
CA ALA A 38 0.42 2.96 4.72
C ALA A 38 0.55 4.29 5.42
N HIS A 39 -0.04 5.33 4.82
CA HIS A 39 -0.02 6.67 5.37
C HIS A 39 -1.44 7.11 5.65
N LYS A 40 -1.70 7.59 6.83
CA LYS A 40 -3.03 8.06 7.15
C LYS A 40 -3.08 9.55 6.96
N ILE A 41 -3.83 9.98 5.96
CA ILE A 41 -3.98 11.40 5.66
C ILE A 41 -5.42 11.76 5.95
N GLY A 42 -5.63 12.54 7.00
CA GLY A 42 -6.96 12.79 7.46
C GLY A 42 -7.58 11.49 7.95
N LYS A 43 -8.65 11.09 7.33
CA LYS A 43 -9.32 9.84 7.68
C LYS A 43 -9.10 8.73 6.69
N LEU A 44 -8.24 8.97 5.71
CA LEU A 44 -8.07 8.02 4.61
C LEU A 44 -6.69 7.41 4.63
N TRP A 45 -6.62 6.14 4.31
CA TRP A 45 -5.34 5.48 4.11
C TRP A 45 -4.86 5.74 2.69
N LYS A 46 -3.60 6.13 2.57
CA LYS A 46 -3.00 6.40 1.28
C LYS A 46 -1.70 5.63 1.15
N PHE A 47 -1.35 5.33 -0.07
CA PHE A 47 -0.17 4.50 -0.35
C PHE A 47 0.58 5.07 -1.54
N LYS A 48 1.84 4.72 -1.66
CA LYS A 48 2.61 5.03 -2.85
C LYS A 48 3.02 3.73 -3.51
N ARG A 49 2.88 3.68 -4.83
CA ARG A 49 3.21 2.46 -5.56
C ARG A 49 4.66 2.06 -5.36
N SER A 50 5.56 3.03 -5.37
CA SER A 50 6.97 2.73 -5.19
C SER A 50 7.25 2.09 -3.84
N GLU A 51 6.55 2.54 -2.81
CA GLU A 51 6.72 1.97 -1.50
C GLU A 51 6.13 0.58 -1.41
N LEU A 52 5.02 0.36 -2.09
CA LEU A 52 4.41 -0.97 -2.11
C LEU A 52 5.34 -1.96 -2.82
N ASP A 53 5.94 -1.53 -3.91
CA ASP A 53 6.89 -2.39 -4.62
C ASP A 53 8.06 -2.76 -3.73
N ALA A 54 8.62 -1.79 -3.03
CA ALA A 54 9.75 -2.05 -2.17
C ALA A 54 9.36 -2.99 -1.04
N TRP A 55 8.17 -2.81 -0.49
CA TRP A 55 7.69 -3.65 0.58
C TRP A 55 7.53 -5.10 0.12
N VAL A 56 6.96 -5.29 -1.04
CA VAL A 56 6.80 -6.63 -1.59
C VAL A 56 8.14 -7.26 -1.85
N GLN A 57 9.06 -6.50 -2.44
CA GLN A 57 10.36 -7.03 -2.78
C GLN A 57 11.20 -7.34 -1.56
N SER A 58 10.92 -6.68 -0.46
CA SER A 58 11.68 -6.94 0.76
C SER A 58 11.28 -8.26 1.41
N GLY A 59 10.25 -8.91 0.90
CA GLY A 59 9.80 -10.17 1.46
C GLY A 59 8.94 -10.03 2.69
N LYS A 60 8.46 -8.83 2.94
CA LYS A 60 7.63 -8.62 4.12
C LYS A 60 6.15 -8.75 3.87
N SER A 61 5.78 -9.05 2.66
CA SER A 61 4.37 -9.21 2.39
C SER A 61 3.86 -10.40 3.18
N ALA A 62 2.70 -10.25 3.70
CA ALA A 62 2.18 -11.22 4.61
C ALA A 62 1.98 -12.56 4.00
N SER A 63 1.83 -12.56 2.78
CA SER A 63 1.51 -13.78 2.21
C SER A 63 2.60 -14.67 1.99
N VAL A 64 3.50 -14.41 2.26
CA VAL A 64 4.28 -15.28 1.85
C VAL A 64 4.27 -16.41 2.12
N ASN A 65 3.93 -16.60 1.85
CA ASN A 65 3.57 -17.52 1.82
C ASN A 65 3.78 -17.95 1.97
#